data_0e16c2b1bad43595cbfdc6ee967f66a9
#
_entry.id   0e16c2b1bad43595cbfdc6ee967f66a9
#
_cell.length_a   1.000
_cell.length_b   1.000
_cell.length_c   1.000
_cell.angle_alpha   90.00
_cell.angle_beta   90.00
_cell.angle_gamma   90.00
#
_symmetry.space_group_name_H-M   'P 1'
#
loop_
_entity.id
_entity.type
_entity.pdbx_description
1 polymer ?
#
loop_
_entity_poly.entity_id
_entity_poly.type
_entity_poly.pdbx_seq_one_letter_code
_entity_poly.pdbx_strand_id
1 'polypeptide(L)'
;MVISKYVFHSIDDLNDGCCVLVGDLIITAGHVVSDHALKIVVDGTTYHLSNDEALYYKWDKDNMDEYSSDIAMFKMPTLSSPIQLEKSYPCEGMALKSISYEHVVEKADDSHTLFGGKFATKDYIRPIECNAIISAVEGNFFFCKTDIVLKPGSSGSPVFKDGKVLGILHGGQPDQPFCAFQSSASILDILKEIKYYPALND
;
A
#
# COMPACT_ATOMS: atom_id res chain seq x y z
N MET A 1 -15.15 -11.50 6.38
CA MET A 1 -15.00 -10.20 5.65
C MET A 1 -13.91 -10.38 4.60
N VAL A 2 -14.15 -10.00 3.36
CA VAL A 2 -13.11 -10.05 2.31
C VAL A 2 -12.34 -8.72 2.35
N ILE A 3 -11.17 -8.74 3.01
CA ILE A 3 -10.35 -7.53 3.25
C ILE A 3 -9.80 -6.96 1.95
N SER A 4 -9.46 -7.80 0.97
CA SER A 4 -8.87 -7.40 -0.32
C SER A 4 -9.72 -6.38 -1.10
N LYS A 5 -11.03 -6.34 -0.92
CA LYS A 5 -11.89 -5.37 -1.60
C LYS A 5 -11.69 -3.91 -1.15
N TYR A 6 -10.93 -3.68 -0.08
CA TYR A 6 -10.59 -2.35 0.44
C TYR A 6 -9.13 -1.96 0.18
N VAL A 7 -8.39 -2.80 -0.54
CA VAL A 7 -7.04 -2.51 -1.00
C VAL A 7 -7.11 -2.26 -2.50
N PHE A 8 -6.55 -1.15 -2.95
CA PHE A 8 -6.62 -0.71 -4.34
C PHE A 8 -5.22 -0.52 -4.89
N HIS A 9 -5.09 -0.69 -6.20
CA HIS A 9 -3.88 -0.42 -6.96
C HIS A 9 -4.13 0.71 -7.95
N SER A 10 -3.07 1.44 -8.31
CA SER A 10 -3.12 2.41 -9.40
C SER A 10 -3.56 1.76 -10.71
N ILE A 11 -4.38 2.48 -11.46
CA ILE A 11 -4.75 2.13 -12.84
C ILE A 11 -3.97 2.93 -13.89
N ASP A 12 -2.97 3.69 -13.45
CA ASP A 12 -2.16 4.54 -14.31
C ASP A 12 -0.74 3.96 -14.43
N ASP A 13 -0.27 3.75 -15.66
CA ASP A 13 1.07 3.26 -15.96
C ASP A 13 2.18 4.22 -15.52
N LEU A 14 1.84 5.48 -15.23
CA LEU A 14 2.80 6.51 -14.82
C LEU A 14 3.09 6.49 -13.31
N ASN A 15 2.23 5.84 -12.54
CA ASN A 15 2.37 5.80 -11.07
C ASN A 15 1.85 4.49 -10.50
N ASP A 16 2.77 3.56 -10.29
CA ASP A 16 2.47 2.28 -9.68
C ASP A 16 2.49 2.38 -8.16
N GLY A 17 1.38 2.03 -7.53
CA GLY A 17 1.30 1.99 -6.08
C GLY A 17 -0.03 1.44 -5.60
N CYS A 18 -0.08 1.14 -4.32
CA CYS A 18 -1.25 0.62 -3.62
C CYS A 18 -1.75 1.61 -2.57
N CYS A 19 -2.98 1.43 -2.16
CA CYS A 19 -3.55 2.12 -1.01
C CYS A 19 -4.60 1.25 -0.32
N VAL A 20 -5.00 1.62 0.88
CA VAL A 20 -6.05 0.95 1.64
C VAL A 20 -7.08 1.94 2.16
N LEU A 21 -8.36 1.56 2.10
CA LEU A 21 -9.46 2.30 2.72
C LEU A 21 -9.66 1.83 4.16
N VAL A 22 -9.44 2.72 5.12
CA VAL A 22 -9.60 2.51 6.56
C VAL A 22 -10.64 3.49 7.09
N GLY A 23 -11.81 3.00 7.49
CA GLY A 23 -12.94 3.89 7.76
C GLY A 23 -13.28 4.71 6.52
N ASP A 24 -13.19 6.03 6.61
CA ASP A 24 -13.38 6.99 5.52
C ASP A 24 -12.04 7.60 5.00
N LEU A 25 -10.90 6.98 5.35
CA LEU A 25 -9.58 7.40 4.91
C LEU A 25 -8.98 6.43 3.90
N ILE A 26 -8.48 6.93 2.78
CA ILE A 26 -7.50 6.22 1.97
C ILE A 26 -6.11 6.57 2.49
N ILE A 27 -5.31 5.53 2.73
CA ILE A 27 -3.94 5.63 3.23
C ILE A 27 -3.00 4.96 2.24
N THR A 28 -1.90 5.63 1.89
CA THR A 28 -0.85 5.14 1.00
C THR A 28 0.52 5.65 1.46
N ALA A 29 1.59 5.18 0.83
CA ALA A 29 2.91 5.78 1.01
C ALA A 29 2.98 7.16 0.32
N GLY A 30 3.66 8.12 0.93
CA GLY A 30 3.74 9.49 0.43
C GLY A 30 4.42 9.58 -0.94
N HIS A 31 5.50 8.81 -1.16
CA HIS A 31 6.20 8.79 -2.45
C HIS A 31 5.31 8.34 -3.61
N VAL A 32 4.26 7.55 -3.35
CA VAL A 32 3.31 7.09 -4.37
C VAL A 32 2.53 8.25 -4.99
N VAL A 33 2.36 9.35 -4.28
CA VAL A 33 1.60 10.54 -4.74
C VAL A 33 2.48 11.79 -4.87
N SER A 34 3.81 11.64 -4.83
CA SER A 34 4.74 12.77 -4.81
C SER A 34 4.79 13.54 -6.13
N ASP A 35 4.91 12.83 -7.23
CA ASP A 35 5.12 13.39 -8.56
C ASP A 35 3.85 13.34 -9.43
N HIS A 36 2.98 12.38 -9.18
CA HIS A 36 1.73 12.14 -9.94
C HIS A 36 0.60 11.70 -9.00
N ALA A 37 -0.63 12.01 -9.37
CA ALA A 37 -1.79 11.53 -8.64
C ALA A 37 -1.93 10.00 -8.75
N LEU A 38 -2.21 9.34 -7.62
CA LEU A 38 -2.61 7.94 -7.62
C LEU A 38 -4.05 7.83 -8.15
N LYS A 39 -4.26 7.08 -9.21
CA LYS A 39 -5.59 6.83 -9.78
C LYS A 39 -6.09 5.45 -9.37
N ILE A 40 -7.21 5.40 -8.71
CA ILE A 40 -7.86 4.15 -8.28
C ILE A 40 -9.30 4.09 -8.74
N VAL A 41 -9.84 2.89 -8.86
CA VAL A 41 -11.27 2.66 -9.11
C VAL A 41 -11.89 2.00 -7.90
N VAL A 42 -12.94 2.63 -7.37
CA VAL A 42 -13.75 2.10 -6.28
C VAL A 42 -15.20 2.09 -6.71
N ASP A 43 -15.84 0.93 -6.73
CA ASP A 43 -17.23 0.74 -7.15
C ASP A 43 -17.56 1.41 -8.51
N GLY A 44 -16.62 1.30 -9.46
CA GLY A 44 -16.76 1.85 -10.81
C GLY A 44 -16.51 3.36 -10.93
N THR A 45 -16.21 4.05 -9.84
CA THR A 45 -15.84 5.48 -9.82
C THR A 45 -14.33 5.63 -9.78
N THR A 46 -13.76 6.45 -10.65
CA THR A 46 -12.33 6.78 -10.65
C THR A 46 -12.07 7.95 -9.71
N TYR A 47 -11.10 7.78 -8.81
CA TYR A 47 -10.59 8.80 -7.91
C TYR A 47 -9.16 9.16 -8.30
N HIS A 48 -8.83 10.43 -8.21
CA HIS A 48 -7.49 10.98 -8.42
C HIS A 48 -7.01 11.53 -7.07
N LEU A 49 -5.96 10.95 -6.53
CA LEU A 49 -5.43 11.28 -5.20
C LEU A 49 -4.08 11.98 -5.39
N SER A 50 -4.07 13.30 -5.34
CA SER A 50 -2.86 14.11 -5.46
C SER A 50 -2.40 14.61 -4.07
N ASN A 51 -1.11 14.86 -3.91
CA ASN A 51 -0.54 15.37 -2.66
C ASN A 51 -1.18 16.70 -2.23
N ASP A 52 -1.62 17.55 -3.17
CA ASP A 52 -2.27 18.84 -2.90
C ASP A 52 -3.66 18.69 -2.25
N GLU A 53 -4.31 17.55 -2.43
CA GLU A 53 -5.65 17.24 -1.90
C GLU A 53 -5.59 16.37 -0.63
N ALA A 54 -4.40 15.98 -0.20
CA ALA A 54 -4.21 15.13 0.95
C ALA A 54 -4.62 15.84 2.24
N LEU A 55 -5.34 15.13 3.12
CA LEU A 55 -5.57 15.53 4.51
C LEU A 55 -4.25 15.66 5.27
N TYR A 56 -3.32 14.78 4.96
CA TYR A 56 -1.95 14.78 5.44
C TYR A 56 -1.04 14.18 4.39
N TYR A 57 0.09 14.85 4.15
CA TYR A 57 1.14 14.39 3.24
C TYR A 57 2.50 14.64 3.86
N LYS A 58 3.34 13.64 3.85
CA LYS A 58 4.75 13.76 4.20
C LYS A 58 5.58 12.79 3.38
N TRP A 59 6.45 13.32 2.58
CA TRP A 59 7.50 12.65 1.84
C TRP A 59 8.59 13.66 1.54
N ASP A 60 9.82 13.33 1.85
CA ASP A 60 10.98 14.15 1.55
C ASP A 60 11.98 13.32 0.75
N LYS A 61 12.05 13.63 -0.55
CA LYS A 61 12.90 12.94 -1.51
C LYS A 61 14.39 13.18 -1.25
N ASP A 62 14.74 14.32 -0.71
CA ASP A 62 16.12 14.76 -0.48
C ASP A 62 16.65 14.32 0.89
N ASN A 63 15.74 13.92 1.77
CA ASN A 63 16.06 13.47 3.12
C ASN A 63 15.44 12.08 3.36
N MET A 64 15.91 11.11 2.58
CA MET A 64 15.50 9.70 2.67
C MET A 64 16.15 9.01 3.89
N ASP A 65 16.20 9.68 5.03
CA ASP A 65 16.51 9.00 6.28
C ASP A 65 15.53 7.83 6.45
N GLU A 66 16.04 6.65 6.72
CA GLU A 66 15.26 5.41 6.90
C GLU A 66 14.11 5.56 7.91
N TYR A 67 14.07 6.68 8.64
CA TYR A 67 13.12 7.02 9.71
C TYR A 67 12.21 8.21 9.39
N SER A 68 12.31 8.82 8.20
CA SER A 68 11.39 9.89 7.82
C SER A 68 10.01 9.31 7.50
N SER A 69 8.94 9.99 7.92
CA SER A 69 7.59 9.56 7.55
C SER A 69 7.39 9.60 6.04
N ASP A 70 6.81 8.53 5.51
CA ASP A 70 6.46 8.38 4.10
C ASP A 70 4.99 7.98 4.03
N ILE A 71 4.10 8.94 4.14
CA ILE A 71 2.66 8.69 4.26
C ILE A 71 1.83 9.79 3.60
N ALA A 72 0.75 9.38 2.94
CA ALA A 72 -0.31 10.26 2.48
C ALA A 72 -1.67 9.71 2.90
N MET A 73 -2.55 10.60 3.35
CA MET A 73 -3.90 10.27 3.79
C MET A 73 -4.92 11.18 3.13
N PHE A 74 -5.99 10.60 2.62
CA PHE A 74 -7.07 11.31 1.91
C PHE A 74 -8.41 11.03 2.57
N LYS A 75 -9.16 12.08 2.87
CA LYS A 75 -10.52 11.92 3.37
C LYS A 75 -11.49 11.64 2.23
N MET A 76 -12.23 10.54 2.34
CA MET A 76 -13.16 10.06 1.33
C MET A 76 -14.59 10.03 1.90
N PRO A 77 -15.29 11.17 1.95
CA PRO A 77 -16.57 11.27 2.67
C PRO A 77 -17.69 10.40 2.09
N THR A 78 -17.52 9.94 0.85
CA THR A 78 -18.50 9.06 0.17
C THR A 78 -18.16 7.58 0.26
N LEU A 79 -16.96 7.24 0.77
CA LEU A 79 -16.50 5.87 0.92
C LEU A 79 -16.43 5.51 2.41
N SER A 80 -16.63 4.22 2.71
CA SER A 80 -16.45 3.70 4.05
C SER A 80 -16.04 2.24 4.03
N SER A 81 -15.16 1.86 4.94
CA SER A 81 -14.79 0.48 5.18
C SER A 81 -14.87 0.13 6.66
N PRO A 82 -15.10 -1.15 7.02
CA PRO A 82 -15.03 -1.63 8.40
C PRO A 82 -13.59 -1.88 8.87
N ILE A 83 -12.59 -1.64 8.01
CA ILE A 83 -11.18 -1.83 8.36
C ILE A 83 -10.76 -0.73 9.33
N GLN A 84 -9.97 -1.11 10.33
CA GLN A 84 -9.43 -0.22 11.36
C GLN A 84 -7.90 -0.29 11.37
N LEU A 85 -7.28 0.76 11.91
CA LEU A 85 -5.87 0.71 12.28
C LEU A 85 -5.69 -0.12 13.56
N GLU A 86 -4.64 -0.94 13.59
CA GLU A 86 -4.24 -1.67 14.79
C GLU A 86 -3.63 -0.68 15.79
N LYS A 87 -4.07 -0.75 17.04
CA LYS A 87 -3.61 0.15 18.12
C LYS A 87 -2.35 -0.37 18.84
N SER A 88 -2.05 -1.67 18.71
CA SER A 88 -0.88 -2.26 19.34
C SER A 88 0.41 -1.90 18.58
N TYR A 89 1.50 -1.76 19.33
CA TYR A 89 2.80 -1.58 18.71
C TYR A 89 3.27 -2.87 18.03
N PRO A 90 3.97 -2.76 16.88
CA PRO A 90 4.63 -3.90 16.27
C PRO A 90 5.70 -4.47 17.21
N CYS A 91 5.89 -5.79 17.19
CA CYS A 91 6.98 -6.45 17.93
C CYS A 91 7.58 -7.59 17.11
N GLU A 92 8.86 -7.86 17.32
CA GLU A 92 9.59 -8.93 16.64
C GLU A 92 8.91 -10.28 16.82
N GLY A 93 8.97 -11.11 15.78
CA GLY A 93 8.33 -12.42 15.73
C GLY A 93 6.84 -12.41 15.43
N MET A 94 6.20 -11.25 15.35
CA MET A 94 4.78 -11.15 15.02
C MET A 94 4.53 -11.58 13.57
N ALA A 95 3.60 -12.53 13.39
CA ALA A 95 3.17 -13.01 12.08
C ALA A 95 2.05 -12.13 11.52
N LEU A 96 2.16 -11.75 10.27
CA LEU A 96 1.30 -10.79 9.59
C LEU A 96 0.91 -11.32 8.20
N LYS A 97 -0.10 -10.68 7.60
CA LYS A 97 -0.46 -10.87 6.19
C LYS A 97 -0.47 -9.52 5.48
N SER A 98 0.19 -9.43 4.33
CA SER A 98 0.08 -8.27 3.44
C SER A 98 -0.76 -8.63 2.22
N ILE A 99 -1.52 -7.65 1.76
CA ILE A 99 -2.25 -7.71 0.49
C ILE A 99 -1.69 -6.61 -0.39
N SER A 100 -1.14 -7.01 -1.52
CA SER A 100 -0.56 -6.13 -2.50
C SER A 100 -1.07 -6.47 -3.90
N TYR A 101 -0.50 -5.84 -4.92
CA TYR A 101 -0.77 -6.13 -6.32
C TYR A 101 0.54 -6.28 -7.08
N GLU A 102 0.53 -7.09 -8.11
CA GLU A 102 1.63 -7.18 -9.05
C GLU A 102 1.14 -6.97 -10.49
N HIS A 103 1.96 -6.27 -11.24
CA HIS A 103 1.79 -6.11 -12.67
C HIS A 103 2.38 -7.34 -13.38
N VAL A 104 1.55 -8.04 -14.14
CA VAL A 104 1.93 -9.26 -14.86
C VAL A 104 1.89 -8.98 -16.34
N VAL A 105 3.06 -9.10 -16.98
CA VAL A 105 3.18 -9.03 -18.44
C VAL A 105 3.40 -10.46 -18.95
N GLU A 106 2.35 -11.08 -19.46
CA GLU A 106 2.46 -12.37 -20.15
C GLU A 106 2.93 -12.12 -21.57
N LYS A 107 4.17 -12.47 -21.86
CA LYS A 107 4.65 -12.53 -23.25
C LYS A 107 3.95 -13.69 -23.95
N ALA A 108 3.38 -13.43 -25.12
CA ALA A 108 2.87 -14.51 -25.96
C ALA A 108 4.01 -15.49 -26.27
N ASP A 109 3.72 -16.77 -26.14
CA ASP A 109 4.67 -17.83 -26.50
C ASP A 109 4.93 -17.78 -28.01
N ASP A 110 6.18 -17.58 -28.39
CA ASP A 110 6.61 -17.52 -29.79
C ASP A 110 6.35 -18.83 -30.56
N SER A 111 5.96 -19.90 -29.87
CA SER A 111 5.70 -21.22 -30.46
C SER A 111 4.47 -21.28 -31.38
N HIS A 112 3.62 -20.25 -31.42
CA HIS A 112 2.36 -20.25 -32.16
C HIS A 112 2.27 -19.22 -33.29
N THR A 113 3.40 -18.71 -33.82
CA THR A 113 3.42 -17.81 -34.98
C THR A 113 3.19 -18.54 -36.31
N LEU A 114 1.97 -19.04 -36.53
CA LEU A 114 1.62 -19.63 -37.84
C LEU A 114 1.45 -18.61 -38.98
N PHE A 115 1.31 -17.29 -38.69
CA PHE A 115 1.05 -16.27 -39.70
C PHE A 115 1.74 -14.92 -39.47
N GLY A 116 2.88 -14.87 -38.76
CA GLY A 116 3.67 -13.63 -38.63
C GLY A 116 2.98 -12.50 -37.85
N GLY A 117 1.88 -12.78 -37.15
CA GLY A 117 1.20 -11.83 -36.29
C GLY A 117 1.96 -11.60 -34.97
N LYS A 118 2.15 -10.35 -34.58
CA LYS A 118 2.58 -10.02 -33.23
C LYS A 118 1.42 -10.38 -32.29
N PHE A 119 1.61 -11.41 -31.45
CA PHE A 119 0.63 -11.68 -30.39
C PHE A 119 0.66 -10.54 -29.37
N ALA A 120 -0.52 -10.07 -28.97
CA ALA A 120 -0.64 -9.06 -27.95
C ALA A 120 -0.08 -9.61 -26.63
N THR A 121 0.86 -8.92 -26.04
CA THR A 121 1.22 -9.14 -24.63
C THR A 121 -0.04 -8.90 -23.79
N LYS A 122 -0.37 -9.88 -22.97
CA LYS A 122 -1.46 -9.72 -22.02
C LYS A 122 -0.89 -9.06 -20.79
N ASP A 123 -1.37 -7.87 -20.53
CA ASP A 123 -0.95 -7.02 -19.45
C ASP A 123 -2.10 -6.88 -18.45
N TYR A 124 -1.89 -7.28 -17.21
CA TYR A 124 -2.91 -7.22 -16.19
C TYR A 124 -2.32 -7.11 -14.78
N ILE A 125 -3.12 -6.55 -13.90
CA ILE A 125 -2.80 -6.40 -12.48
C ILE A 125 -3.57 -7.46 -11.71
N ARG A 126 -2.88 -8.19 -10.83
CA ARG A 126 -3.52 -9.17 -9.95
C ARG A 126 -3.19 -8.93 -8.48
N PRO A 127 -4.14 -9.18 -7.57
CA PRO A 127 -3.84 -9.16 -6.15
C PRO A 127 -2.93 -10.33 -5.78
N ILE A 128 -1.99 -10.05 -4.88
CA ILE A 128 -1.11 -11.04 -4.26
C ILE A 128 -1.24 -10.94 -2.75
N GLU A 129 -1.22 -12.07 -2.08
CA GLU A 129 -1.12 -12.15 -0.63
C GLU A 129 0.26 -12.67 -0.27
N CYS A 130 0.89 -12.07 0.73
CA CYS A 130 2.12 -12.59 1.29
C CYS A 130 2.05 -12.68 2.82
N ASN A 131 2.74 -13.68 3.36
CA ASN A 131 2.97 -13.77 4.79
C ASN A 131 4.24 -13.01 5.13
N ALA A 132 4.21 -12.30 6.26
CA ALA A 132 5.31 -11.50 6.75
C ALA A 132 5.57 -11.80 8.22
N ILE A 133 6.82 -11.75 8.64
CA ILE A 133 7.22 -11.87 10.04
C ILE A 133 8.09 -10.67 10.37
N ILE A 134 7.73 -9.95 11.42
CA ILE A 134 8.51 -8.81 11.90
C ILE A 134 9.88 -9.30 12.39
N SER A 135 10.94 -8.76 11.82
CA SER A 135 12.34 -9.08 12.16
C SER A 135 13.03 -7.99 12.97
N ALA A 136 12.53 -6.74 12.89
CA ALA A 136 13.03 -5.62 13.68
C ALA A 136 11.98 -4.52 13.76
N VAL A 137 12.07 -3.70 14.81
CA VAL A 137 11.23 -2.48 14.96
C VAL A 137 12.17 -1.32 15.28
N GLU A 138 12.01 -0.21 14.55
CA GLU A 138 12.85 0.95 14.69
C GLU A 138 12.06 2.25 14.45
N GLY A 139 11.93 3.06 15.49
CA GLY A 139 11.16 4.31 15.44
C GLY A 139 9.71 4.05 14.98
N ASN A 140 9.33 4.73 13.91
CA ASN A 140 7.99 4.65 13.30
C ASN A 140 7.84 3.48 12.31
N PHE A 141 8.91 2.72 12.08
CA PHE A 141 8.95 1.64 11.11
C PHE A 141 9.16 0.29 11.76
N PHE A 142 8.74 -0.74 11.05
CA PHE A 142 9.14 -2.10 11.33
C PHE A 142 9.50 -2.82 10.04
N PHE A 143 10.38 -3.77 10.15
CA PHE A 143 10.97 -4.51 9.05
C PHE A 143 10.47 -5.95 9.08
N CYS A 144 10.11 -6.47 7.93
CA CYS A 144 9.59 -7.81 7.80
C CYS A 144 10.40 -8.66 6.83
N LYS A 145 10.54 -9.94 7.18
CA LYS A 145 10.82 -11.00 6.19
C LYS A 145 9.49 -11.46 5.63
N THR A 146 9.41 -11.57 4.32
CA THR A 146 8.23 -12.02 3.58
C THR A 146 8.47 -13.37 2.92
N ASP A 147 7.44 -14.12 2.62
CA ASP A 147 7.54 -15.41 1.89
C ASP A 147 7.68 -15.22 0.37
N ILE A 148 7.45 -14.03 -0.13
CA ILE A 148 7.67 -13.64 -1.53
C ILE A 148 8.39 -12.30 -1.61
N VAL A 149 9.06 -12.03 -2.74
CA VAL A 149 9.63 -10.71 -3.04
C VAL A 149 8.52 -9.78 -3.51
N LEU A 150 8.28 -8.70 -2.76
CA LEU A 150 7.37 -7.63 -3.18
C LEU A 150 8.05 -6.78 -4.26
N LYS A 151 7.34 -6.54 -5.35
CA LYS A 151 7.87 -5.85 -6.54
C LYS A 151 7.53 -4.35 -6.50
N PRO A 152 8.19 -3.54 -7.35
CA PRO A 152 7.73 -2.18 -7.63
C PRO A 152 6.22 -2.15 -7.91
N GLY A 153 5.53 -1.10 -7.46
CA GLY A 153 4.06 -1.04 -7.48
C GLY A 153 3.38 -1.58 -6.22
N SER A 154 4.12 -2.26 -5.32
CA SER A 154 3.58 -2.69 -4.03
C SER A 154 3.58 -1.60 -2.96
N SER A 155 4.28 -0.48 -3.14
CA SER A 155 4.32 0.64 -2.19
C SER A 155 2.91 1.13 -1.83
N GLY A 156 2.69 1.44 -0.56
CA GLY A 156 1.36 1.79 -0.04
C GLY A 156 0.46 0.61 0.32
N SER A 157 0.90 -0.63 0.05
CA SER A 157 0.15 -1.84 0.45
C SER A 157 0.05 -1.96 1.97
N PRO A 158 -1.11 -2.36 2.49
CA PRO A 158 -1.28 -2.62 3.91
C PRO A 158 -0.71 -3.96 4.33
N VAL A 159 -0.26 -4.03 5.57
CA VAL A 159 -0.04 -5.29 6.27
C VAL A 159 -0.98 -5.40 7.47
N PHE A 160 -1.55 -6.58 7.65
CA PHE A 160 -2.62 -6.84 8.60
C PHE A 160 -2.19 -7.74 9.75
N LYS A 161 -2.67 -7.39 10.94
CA LYS A 161 -2.73 -8.25 12.11
C LYS A 161 -4.20 -8.42 12.52
N ASP A 162 -4.67 -9.65 12.58
CA ASP A 162 -6.04 -9.98 12.99
C ASP A 162 -7.14 -9.14 12.29
N GLY A 163 -6.92 -8.84 11.00
CA GLY A 163 -7.86 -8.08 10.17
C GLY A 163 -7.80 -6.56 10.32
N LYS A 164 -6.90 -6.03 11.14
CA LYS A 164 -6.63 -4.60 11.27
C LYS A 164 -5.30 -4.24 10.61
N VAL A 165 -5.18 -3.03 10.06
CA VAL A 165 -3.95 -2.54 9.45
C VAL A 165 -2.93 -2.23 10.53
N LEU A 166 -1.80 -2.94 10.53
CA LEU A 166 -0.66 -2.69 11.42
C LEU A 166 0.37 -1.75 10.78
N GLY A 167 0.43 -1.69 9.46
CA GLY A 167 1.36 -0.80 8.77
C GLY A 167 1.09 -0.67 7.28
N ILE A 168 1.78 0.29 6.69
CA ILE A 168 1.74 0.63 5.26
C ILE A 168 3.13 0.43 4.67
N LEU A 169 3.23 -0.30 3.57
CA LEU A 169 4.50 -0.60 2.91
C LEU A 169 5.16 0.68 2.40
N HIS A 170 6.31 0.96 2.94
CA HIS A 170 7.21 2.02 2.50
C HIS A 170 8.06 1.57 1.31
N GLY A 171 8.73 0.42 1.44
CA GLY A 171 9.59 -0.11 0.41
C GLY A 171 10.23 -1.44 0.81
N GLY A 172 11.05 -1.96 -0.08
CA GLY A 172 11.76 -3.22 0.13
C GLY A 172 13.13 -3.21 -0.54
N GLN A 173 13.94 -4.20 -0.22
CA GLN A 173 15.20 -4.42 -0.93
C GLN A 173 14.90 -5.11 -2.27
N PRO A 174 15.49 -4.64 -3.38
CA PRO A 174 15.34 -5.29 -4.67
C PRO A 174 15.75 -6.77 -4.58
N ASP A 175 14.93 -7.64 -5.14
CA ASP A 175 15.16 -9.09 -5.23
C ASP A 175 15.35 -9.82 -3.87
N GLN A 176 14.95 -9.18 -2.77
CA GLN A 176 15.00 -9.75 -1.44
C GLN A 176 13.58 -9.83 -0.82
N PRO A 177 13.25 -10.92 -0.13
CA PRO A 177 11.98 -11.02 0.60
C PRO A 177 12.07 -10.25 1.93
N PHE A 178 12.36 -8.97 1.84
CA PHE A 178 12.54 -8.08 2.97
C PHE A 178 12.01 -6.69 2.66
N CYS A 179 11.19 -6.14 3.55
CA CYS A 179 10.53 -4.86 3.35
C CYS A 179 10.30 -4.11 4.67
N ALA A 180 10.08 -2.79 4.54
CA ALA A 180 9.81 -1.86 5.62
C ALA A 180 8.37 -1.35 5.55
N PHE A 181 7.71 -1.26 6.69
CA PHE A 181 6.37 -0.71 6.84
C PHE A 181 6.38 0.44 7.84
N GLN A 182 5.70 1.53 7.51
CA GLN A 182 5.37 2.55 8.50
C GLN A 182 4.25 2.03 9.40
N SER A 183 4.44 2.12 10.72
CA SER A 183 3.51 1.53 11.70
C SER A 183 2.19 2.29 11.80
N SER A 184 1.11 1.56 12.05
CA SER A 184 -0.20 2.14 12.36
C SER A 184 -0.18 3.02 13.62
N ALA A 185 0.70 2.73 14.57
CA ALA A 185 0.88 3.56 15.76
C ALA A 185 1.33 4.97 15.38
N SER A 186 2.32 5.11 14.49
CA SER A 186 2.74 6.44 14.00
C SER A 186 1.64 7.15 13.21
N ILE A 187 0.85 6.41 12.42
CA ILE A 187 -0.29 6.96 11.68
C ILE A 187 -1.35 7.48 12.64
N LEU A 188 -1.66 6.74 13.72
CA LEU A 188 -2.59 7.16 14.76
C LEU A 188 -2.11 8.42 15.48
N ASP A 189 -0.81 8.56 15.72
CA ASP A 189 -0.27 9.77 16.35
C ASP A 189 -0.38 10.99 15.41
N ILE A 190 -0.11 10.82 14.11
CA ILE A 190 -0.37 11.87 13.12
C ILE A 190 -1.84 12.27 13.12
N LEU A 191 -2.76 11.31 13.10
CA LEU A 191 -4.21 11.61 13.11
C LEU A 191 -4.63 12.40 14.36
N LYS A 192 -4.03 12.11 15.52
CA LYS A 192 -4.25 12.89 16.75
C LYS A 192 -3.72 14.33 16.62
N GLU A 193 -2.51 14.51 16.05
CA GLU A 193 -1.91 15.84 15.85
C GLU A 193 -2.77 16.73 14.95
N ILE A 194 -3.28 16.19 13.85
CA ILE A 194 -4.17 16.92 12.93
C ILE A 194 -5.62 16.99 13.42
N LYS A 195 -5.90 16.46 14.62
CA LYS A 195 -7.23 16.40 15.28
C LYS A 195 -8.28 15.69 14.41
N TYR A 196 -7.85 14.72 13.64
CA TYR A 196 -8.74 13.86 12.89
C TYR A 196 -9.06 12.61 13.72
N TYR A 197 -10.30 12.50 14.11
CA TYR A 197 -10.83 11.34 14.82
C TYR A 197 -11.81 10.62 13.88
N PRO A 198 -11.35 9.71 13.01
CA PRO A 198 -12.28 8.87 12.28
C PRO A 198 -13.14 8.18 13.35
N ALA A 199 -14.43 7.98 13.06
CA ALA A 199 -15.31 7.25 13.98
C ALA A 199 -14.71 5.84 14.19
N LEU A 200 -13.79 5.75 15.12
CA LEU A 200 -13.26 4.50 15.63
C LEU A 200 -14.41 3.94 16.47
N ASN A 201 -15.29 3.20 15.82
CA ASN A 201 -16.27 2.40 16.54
C ASN A 201 -15.48 1.50 17.49
N ASP A 202 -15.65 1.74 18.76
CA ASP A 202 -15.08 0.98 19.89
C ASP A 202 -15.46 -0.49 19.82
#